data_1af74e23160b5812c5ecd40fe5b407cf
#
_entry.id   1af74e23160b5812c5ecd40fe5b407cf
#
_cell.length_a   1.000
_cell.length_b   1.000
_cell.length_c   1.000
_cell.angle_alpha   90.00
_cell.angle_beta   90.00
_cell.angle_gamma   90.00
#
_symmetry.space_group_name_H-M   'P 1'
#
loop_
_entity.id
_entity.type
_entity.pdbx_description
1 polymer ?
#
loop_
_entity_poly.entity_id
_entity_poly.type
_entity_poly.pdbx_seq_one_letter_code
_entity_poly.pdbx_strand_id
1 'polypeptide(L)'
;LTVIGELCGERIAPRARVVDEEGPQFANHTVTYHPLTRKNLHELAQAGVMGVMLPHQYGGLNFPNSVYTMMTEMVSRADASLQNLFGLQDISETIHEFGSDEQKRKYLPGFATGEFDGSMDLTEPDSGSDLQSVRLKATQDPKTGQWYLDGMKRFITNGCARVHLVLARSEEGTSDGRGLSMFICEACPQLVVRRIEHKLGIHGVATCELQYNHVPAELCGQRRRGLTKYVMSLMNGARVAISGQALGIAEAAFREARKYAAEREQFKQSIDRFPAIYDLLTRMKMKVVAARALLYETTRVVDLRHSYNRLVEHLPAD
;
A
#
# COMPACT_ATOMS: atom_id res chain seq x y z
N LEU A 1 -12.27 0.67 -15.83
CA LEU A 1 -12.98 0.81 -14.54
C LEU A 1 -14.20 -0.13 -14.42
N THR A 2 -14.96 -0.39 -15.49
CA THR A 2 -16.13 -1.31 -15.45
C THR A 2 -15.72 -2.70 -14.98
N VAL A 3 -14.71 -3.31 -15.60
CA VAL A 3 -14.21 -4.66 -15.24
C VAL A 3 -13.83 -4.77 -13.76
N ILE A 4 -13.10 -3.78 -13.23
CA ILE A 4 -12.71 -3.82 -11.80
C ILE A 4 -13.92 -3.56 -10.89
N GLY A 5 -14.89 -2.75 -11.33
CA GLY A 5 -16.14 -2.52 -10.59
C GLY A 5 -16.96 -3.79 -10.45
N GLU A 6 -17.11 -4.56 -11.52
CA GLU A 6 -17.79 -5.87 -11.55
C GLU A 6 -17.05 -6.90 -10.69
N LEU A 7 -15.72 -7.01 -10.85
CA LEU A 7 -14.89 -7.89 -10.05
C LEU A 7 -15.03 -7.59 -8.54
N CYS A 8 -14.96 -6.31 -8.16
CA CYS A 8 -15.12 -5.87 -6.78
C CYS A 8 -16.51 -6.17 -6.23
N GLY A 9 -17.58 -5.86 -7.01
CA GLY A 9 -18.95 -6.01 -6.54
C GLY A 9 -19.43 -7.46 -6.49
N GLU A 10 -19.12 -8.24 -7.52
CA GLU A 10 -19.69 -9.58 -7.68
C GLU A 10 -18.84 -10.70 -7.09
N ARG A 11 -17.52 -10.49 -6.97
CA ARG A 11 -16.60 -11.54 -6.54
C ARG A 11 -15.87 -11.22 -5.23
N ILE A 12 -15.30 -10.02 -5.10
CA ILE A 12 -14.48 -9.66 -3.94
C ILE A 12 -15.37 -9.37 -2.72
N ALA A 13 -16.35 -8.47 -2.84
CA ALA A 13 -17.20 -8.07 -1.72
C ALA A 13 -17.92 -9.23 -1.02
N PRO A 14 -18.48 -10.25 -1.74
CA PRO A 14 -19.10 -11.40 -1.09
C PRO A 14 -18.14 -12.26 -0.25
N ARG A 15 -16.83 -12.18 -0.50
CA ARG A 15 -15.79 -12.95 0.20
C ARG A 15 -15.19 -12.19 1.39
N ALA A 16 -15.35 -10.87 1.44
CA ALA A 16 -14.65 -10.01 2.39
C ALA A 16 -14.91 -10.36 3.85
N ARG A 17 -16.16 -10.70 4.20
CA ARG A 17 -16.53 -11.08 5.56
C ARG A 17 -15.75 -12.29 6.06
N VAL A 18 -15.71 -13.36 5.29
CA VAL A 18 -14.99 -14.60 5.66
C VAL A 18 -13.50 -14.34 5.77
N VAL A 19 -12.94 -13.56 4.83
CA VAL A 19 -11.52 -13.15 4.86
C VAL A 19 -11.19 -12.37 6.14
N ASP A 20 -12.06 -11.44 6.56
CA ASP A 20 -11.83 -10.64 7.76
C ASP A 20 -11.99 -11.46 9.05
N GLU A 21 -12.98 -12.36 9.12
CA GLU A 21 -13.24 -13.22 10.29
C GLU A 21 -12.14 -14.27 10.51
N GLU A 22 -11.60 -14.88 9.44
CA GLU A 22 -10.61 -15.94 9.54
C GLU A 22 -9.16 -15.42 9.48
N GLY A 23 -8.91 -14.37 8.71
CA GLY A 23 -7.62 -13.72 8.58
C GLY A 23 -6.47 -14.61 8.08
N PRO A 24 -5.24 -14.07 8.03
CA PRO A 24 -4.03 -14.83 7.75
C PRO A 24 -3.64 -15.69 8.95
N GLN A 25 -3.08 -16.87 8.67
CA GLN A 25 -2.54 -17.78 9.68
C GLN A 25 -1.03 -17.58 9.81
N PHE A 26 -0.53 -17.72 11.05
CA PHE A 26 0.89 -17.64 11.33
C PHE A 26 1.37 -18.89 12.08
N ALA A 27 2.33 -19.59 11.51
CA ALA A 27 2.97 -20.74 12.13
C ALA A 27 4.41 -20.87 11.64
N ASN A 28 5.33 -21.25 12.53
CA ASN A 28 6.74 -21.53 12.19
C ASN A 28 7.39 -20.41 11.35
N HIS A 29 7.21 -19.15 11.78
CA HIS A 29 7.72 -17.97 11.09
C HIS A 29 7.17 -17.73 9.67
N THR A 30 6.11 -18.44 9.32
CA THR A 30 5.45 -18.34 8.00
C THR A 30 4.05 -17.79 8.13
N VAL A 31 3.72 -16.82 7.28
CA VAL A 31 2.37 -16.29 7.11
C VAL A 31 1.70 -16.96 5.93
N THR A 32 0.51 -17.47 6.15
CA THR A 32 -0.34 -18.03 5.09
C THR A 32 -1.61 -17.21 5.00
N TYR A 33 -1.80 -16.52 3.88
CA TYR A 33 -3.03 -15.79 3.61
C TYR A 33 -4.21 -16.73 3.37
N HIS A 34 -5.39 -16.29 3.77
CA HIS A 34 -6.63 -16.99 3.49
C HIS A 34 -6.76 -17.30 1.98
N PRO A 35 -7.24 -18.50 1.57
CA PRO A 35 -7.32 -18.87 0.15
C PRO A 35 -8.12 -17.87 -0.71
N LEU A 36 -9.17 -17.27 -0.16
CA LEU A 36 -9.95 -16.25 -0.88
C LEU A 36 -9.17 -14.94 -1.09
N THR A 37 -8.27 -14.55 -0.17
CA THR A 37 -7.37 -13.40 -0.36
C THR A 37 -6.45 -13.65 -1.56
N ARG A 38 -5.83 -14.83 -1.64
CA ARG A 38 -4.99 -15.24 -2.78
C ARG A 38 -5.78 -15.28 -4.08
N LYS A 39 -7.02 -15.80 -4.03
CA LYS A 39 -7.91 -15.82 -5.17
C LYS A 39 -8.25 -14.42 -5.66
N ASN A 40 -8.58 -13.49 -4.75
CA ASN A 40 -8.88 -12.10 -5.08
C ASN A 40 -7.69 -11.40 -5.74
N LEU A 41 -6.46 -11.56 -5.20
CA LEU A 41 -5.24 -11.03 -5.80
C LEU A 41 -4.97 -11.62 -7.19
N HIS A 42 -5.17 -12.92 -7.36
CA HIS A 42 -5.02 -13.58 -8.65
C HIS A 42 -6.03 -13.05 -9.69
N GLU A 43 -7.29 -12.86 -9.30
CA GLU A 43 -8.32 -12.29 -10.18
C GLU A 43 -8.03 -10.84 -10.57
N LEU A 44 -7.47 -10.03 -9.65
CA LEU A 44 -6.97 -8.68 -9.97
C LEU A 44 -5.78 -8.72 -10.95
N ALA A 45 -4.85 -9.64 -10.73
CA ALA A 45 -3.71 -9.84 -11.64
C ALA A 45 -4.17 -10.29 -13.04
N GLN A 46 -5.11 -11.24 -13.14
CA GLN A 46 -5.70 -11.66 -14.41
C GLN A 46 -6.47 -10.53 -15.12
N ALA A 47 -7.07 -9.63 -14.39
CA ALA A 47 -7.70 -8.43 -14.96
C ALA A 47 -6.69 -7.38 -15.46
N GLY A 48 -5.38 -7.62 -15.28
CA GLY A 48 -4.30 -6.75 -15.72
C GLY A 48 -4.20 -5.43 -14.93
N VAL A 49 -4.74 -5.40 -13.70
CA VAL A 49 -4.78 -4.17 -12.89
C VAL A 49 -3.69 -4.09 -11.81
N MET A 50 -2.72 -5.00 -11.86
CA MET A 50 -1.46 -4.83 -11.12
C MET A 50 -0.54 -3.91 -11.93
N GLY A 51 0.28 -3.10 -11.33
CA GLY A 51 1.14 -2.15 -12.07
C GLY A 51 0.40 -1.07 -12.85
N VAL A 52 -0.75 -0.59 -12.34
CA VAL A 52 -1.63 0.40 -12.99
C VAL A 52 -0.86 1.63 -13.48
N MET A 53 0.02 2.16 -12.64
CA MET A 53 0.78 3.39 -12.92
C MET A 53 2.15 3.12 -13.56
N LEU A 54 2.65 1.88 -13.55
CA LEU A 54 3.93 1.53 -14.15
C LEU A 54 3.94 1.71 -15.66
N PRO A 55 5.06 2.14 -16.25
CA PRO A 55 5.22 2.30 -17.69
C PRO A 55 5.02 1.00 -18.48
N HIS A 56 4.54 1.13 -19.70
CA HIS A 56 4.31 -0.01 -20.62
C HIS A 56 5.58 -0.86 -20.86
N GLN A 57 6.75 -0.25 -20.85
CA GLN A 57 8.02 -1.00 -21.03
C GLN A 57 8.29 -2.03 -19.93
N TYR A 58 7.64 -1.92 -18.78
CA TYR A 58 7.71 -2.89 -17.67
C TYR A 58 6.43 -3.72 -17.53
N GLY A 59 5.53 -3.65 -18.52
CA GLY A 59 4.27 -4.38 -18.54
C GLY A 59 3.11 -3.68 -17.80
N GLY A 60 3.31 -2.45 -17.35
CA GLY A 60 2.27 -1.65 -16.69
C GLY A 60 1.29 -0.99 -17.67
N LEU A 61 0.24 -0.35 -17.11
CA LEU A 61 -0.81 0.31 -17.88
C LEU A 61 -0.53 1.79 -18.16
N ASN A 62 0.46 2.37 -17.50
CA ASN A 62 0.84 3.78 -17.58
C ASN A 62 -0.34 4.75 -17.35
N PHE A 63 -1.28 4.39 -16.47
CA PHE A 63 -2.42 5.22 -16.12
C PHE A 63 -2.04 6.28 -15.08
N PRO A 64 -2.76 7.42 -15.07
CA PRO A 64 -2.56 8.45 -14.07
C PRO A 64 -3.00 8.00 -12.67
N ASN A 65 -2.50 8.69 -11.64
CA ASN A 65 -2.84 8.44 -10.24
C ASN A 65 -4.36 8.55 -9.97
N SER A 66 -5.05 9.43 -10.68
CA SER A 66 -6.52 9.56 -10.58
C SER A 66 -7.26 8.25 -10.91
N VAL A 67 -6.84 7.53 -11.95
CA VAL A 67 -7.43 6.23 -12.31
C VAL A 67 -7.11 5.17 -11.25
N TYR A 68 -5.86 5.12 -10.77
CA TYR A 68 -5.46 4.23 -9.68
C TYR A 68 -6.26 4.49 -8.39
N THR A 69 -6.48 5.76 -8.04
CA THR A 69 -7.28 6.14 -6.88
C THR A 69 -8.75 5.72 -7.00
N MET A 70 -9.34 5.76 -8.21
CA MET A 70 -10.68 5.21 -8.44
C MET A 70 -10.71 3.69 -8.21
N MET A 71 -9.69 2.97 -8.66
CA MET A 71 -9.57 1.53 -8.41
C MET A 71 -9.39 1.24 -6.92
N THR A 72 -8.55 2.01 -6.23
CA THR A 72 -8.34 1.96 -4.78
C THR A 72 -9.66 2.13 -4.01
N GLU A 73 -10.50 3.10 -4.36
CA GLU A 73 -11.83 3.28 -3.76
C GLU A 73 -12.71 2.04 -3.97
N MET A 74 -12.75 1.49 -5.19
CA MET A 74 -13.57 0.32 -5.51
C MET A 74 -13.12 -0.94 -4.77
N VAL A 75 -11.81 -1.22 -4.75
CA VAL A 75 -11.26 -2.36 -4.00
C VAL A 75 -11.51 -2.20 -2.51
N SER A 76 -11.29 -1.00 -1.96
CA SER A 76 -11.51 -0.73 -0.53
C SER A 76 -12.97 -0.87 -0.10
N ARG A 77 -13.90 -0.48 -0.98
CA ARG A 77 -15.34 -0.66 -0.75
C ARG A 77 -15.72 -2.14 -0.69
N ALA A 78 -15.05 -2.97 -1.50
CA ALA A 78 -15.29 -4.40 -1.55
C ALA A 78 -14.61 -5.13 -0.39
N ASP A 79 -13.33 -4.85 -0.15
CA ASP A 79 -12.50 -5.43 0.92
C ASP A 79 -11.35 -4.47 1.25
N ALA A 80 -11.46 -3.84 2.42
CA ALA A 80 -10.45 -2.89 2.89
C ALA A 80 -9.10 -3.54 3.19
N SER A 81 -9.08 -4.83 3.56
CA SER A 81 -7.84 -5.60 3.79
C SER A 81 -7.11 -5.86 2.47
N LEU A 82 -7.86 -6.24 1.44
CA LEU A 82 -7.31 -6.50 0.11
C LEU A 82 -6.69 -5.23 -0.47
N GLN A 83 -7.27 -4.06 -0.17
CA GLN A 83 -6.69 -2.78 -0.60
C GLN A 83 -5.27 -2.57 -0.10
N ASN A 84 -4.95 -2.99 1.11
CA ASN A 84 -3.58 -2.86 1.61
C ASN A 84 -2.58 -3.68 0.79
N LEU A 85 -2.98 -4.86 0.30
CA LEU A 85 -2.14 -5.69 -0.58
C LEU A 85 -2.06 -5.10 -1.99
N PHE A 86 -3.19 -4.66 -2.53
CA PHE A 86 -3.26 -3.98 -3.82
C PHE A 86 -2.49 -2.66 -3.81
N GLY A 87 -2.60 -1.86 -2.72
CA GLY A 87 -1.94 -0.56 -2.57
C GLY A 87 -0.42 -0.64 -2.39
N LEU A 88 0.12 -1.76 -1.92
CA LEU A 88 1.57 -1.92 -1.78
C LEU A 88 2.32 -2.03 -3.13
N GLN A 89 1.61 -2.00 -4.25
CA GLN A 89 2.21 -1.76 -5.56
C GLN A 89 2.93 -0.40 -5.64
N ASP A 90 2.60 0.58 -4.79
CA ASP A 90 3.27 1.89 -4.70
C ASP A 90 4.78 1.76 -4.42
N ILE A 91 5.24 0.62 -3.89
CA ILE A 91 6.66 0.30 -3.75
C ILE A 91 7.33 0.25 -5.12
N SER A 92 6.66 -0.32 -6.12
CA SER A 92 7.17 -0.40 -7.48
C SER A 92 7.37 0.98 -8.11
N GLU A 93 6.52 1.97 -7.76
CA GLU A 93 6.71 3.34 -8.21
C GLU A 93 7.94 3.99 -7.61
N THR A 94 8.21 3.73 -6.33
CA THR A 94 9.43 4.21 -5.69
C THR A 94 10.67 3.60 -6.35
N ILE A 95 10.64 2.32 -6.71
CA ILE A 95 11.71 1.67 -7.47
C ILE A 95 11.80 2.26 -8.89
N HIS A 96 10.67 2.54 -9.53
CA HIS A 96 10.64 3.18 -10.84
C HIS A 96 11.24 4.59 -10.81
N GLU A 97 10.94 5.39 -9.79
CA GLU A 97 11.41 6.77 -9.69
C GLU A 97 12.90 6.83 -9.29
N PHE A 98 13.36 5.98 -8.37
CA PHE A 98 14.65 6.15 -7.71
C PHE A 98 15.62 4.99 -7.89
N GLY A 99 15.16 3.82 -8.30
CA GLY A 99 15.99 2.64 -8.54
C GLY A 99 16.90 2.77 -9.76
N SER A 100 17.98 1.99 -9.79
CA SER A 100 18.82 1.86 -10.97
C SER A 100 18.05 1.16 -12.11
N ASP A 101 18.54 1.30 -13.35
CA ASP A 101 17.93 0.62 -14.50
C ASP A 101 17.97 -0.90 -14.37
N GLU A 102 18.98 -1.44 -13.67
CA GLU A 102 19.05 -2.86 -13.34
C GLU A 102 17.94 -3.26 -12.36
N GLN A 103 17.75 -2.49 -11.29
CA GLN A 103 16.66 -2.72 -10.33
C GLN A 103 15.27 -2.59 -10.98
N LYS A 104 15.08 -1.60 -11.84
CA LYS A 104 13.83 -1.44 -12.60
C LYS A 104 13.53 -2.67 -13.46
N ARG A 105 14.51 -3.14 -14.22
CA ARG A 105 14.35 -4.35 -15.06
C ARG A 105 14.14 -5.61 -14.25
N LYS A 106 14.74 -5.71 -13.06
CA LYS A 106 14.61 -6.86 -12.18
C LYS A 106 13.24 -6.94 -11.51
N TYR A 107 12.75 -5.83 -10.98
CA TYR A 107 11.57 -5.85 -10.08
C TYR A 107 10.25 -5.44 -10.73
N LEU A 108 10.25 -4.42 -11.60
CA LEU A 108 9.01 -3.83 -12.08
C LEU A 108 8.11 -4.78 -12.89
N PRO A 109 8.64 -5.67 -13.75
CA PRO A 109 7.79 -6.63 -14.48
C PRO A 109 7.02 -7.57 -13.54
N GLY A 110 7.66 -8.04 -12.46
CA GLY A 110 7.01 -8.90 -11.47
C GLY A 110 5.87 -8.19 -10.71
N PHE A 111 6.03 -6.90 -10.42
CA PHE A 111 4.94 -6.09 -9.85
C PHE A 111 3.82 -5.86 -10.88
N ALA A 112 4.15 -5.60 -12.13
CA ALA A 112 3.15 -5.36 -13.18
C ALA A 112 2.27 -6.58 -13.45
N THR A 113 2.83 -7.79 -13.34
CA THR A 113 2.10 -9.04 -13.49
C THR A 113 1.39 -9.50 -12.22
N GLY A 114 1.74 -8.94 -11.06
CA GLY A 114 1.29 -9.43 -9.74
C GLY A 114 2.00 -10.70 -9.27
N GLU A 115 3.10 -11.10 -9.92
CA GLU A 115 3.99 -12.17 -9.44
C GLU A 115 4.74 -11.74 -8.16
N PHE A 116 5.10 -10.46 -8.07
CA PHE A 116 5.72 -9.87 -6.91
C PHE A 116 4.70 -9.06 -6.13
N ASP A 117 4.73 -9.23 -4.84
CA ASP A 117 4.12 -8.36 -3.86
C ASP A 117 5.21 -7.67 -3.04
N GLY A 118 4.84 -6.60 -2.37
CA GLY A 118 5.81 -5.80 -1.64
C GLY A 118 5.41 -5.46 -0.22
N SER A 119 6.39 -4.99 0.54
CA SER A 119 6.20 -4.35 1.84
C SER A 119 7.05 -3.09 1.97
N MET A 120 6.58 -2.18 2.81
CA MET A 120 7.23 -0.90 3.11
C MET A 120 7.72 -0.92 4.56
N ASP A 121 9.01 -1.19 4.76
CA ASP A 121 9.57 -1.53 6.06
C ASP A 121 10.25 -0.30 6.71
N LEU A 122 9.42 0.57 7.29
CA LEU A 122 9.89 1.83 7.88
C LEU A 122 9.93 1.78 9.40
N THR A 123 8.81 1.42 10.03
CA THR A 123 8.56 1.54 11.47
C THR A 123 9.35 0.54 12.28
N GLU A 124 9.85 0.98 13.44
CA GLU A 124 10.49 0.17 14.48
C GLU A 124 9.72 0.30 15.80
N PRO A 125 9.98 -0.54 16.82
CA PRO A 125 9.28 -0.44 18.10
C PRO A 125 9.30 0.97 18.72
N ASP A 126 10.44 1.66 18.60
CA ASP A 126 10.66 2.99 19.18
C ASP A 126 10.63 4.14 18.15
N SER A 127 10.38 3.84 16.88
CA SER A 127 10.45 4.80 15.77
C SER A 127 9.32 4.58 14.78
N GLY A 128 8.25 5.35 14.89
CA GLY A 128 7.12 5.34 13.97
C GLY A 128 6.84 6.73 13.43
N SER A 129 6.33 7.65 14.27
CA SER A 129 6.13 9.06 13.89
C SER A 129 7.45 9.77 13.67
N ASP A 130 8.45 9.49 14.50
CA ASP A 130 9.81 9.98 14.35
C ASP A 130 10.70 8.93 13.65
N LEU A 131 10.66 8.88 12.34
CA LEU A 131 11.49 7.99 11.53
C LEU A 131 12.99 8.40 11.51
N GLN A 132 13.36 9.57 12.00
CA GLN A 132 14.77 9.95 12.11
C GLN A 132 15.51 9.04 13.09
N SER A 133 14.80 8.53 14.10
CA SER A 133 15.31 7.65 15.15
C SER A 133 15.44 6.19 14.77
N VAL A 134 15.19 5.81 13.49
CA VAL A 134 15.38 4.46 12.97
C VAL A 134 16.79 3.95 13.24
N ARG A 135 16.88 2.73 13.78
CA ARG A 135 18.13 2.10 14.23
C ARG A 135 18.56 0.88 13.43
N LEU A 136 17.68 0.29 12.63
CA LEU A 136 18.04 -0.84 11.76
C LEU A 136 19.28 -0.44 10.96
N LYS A 137 20.34 -1.23 11.05
CA LYS A 137 21.65 -0.92 10.45
C LYS A 137 21.74 -1.47 9.05
N ALA A 138 22.38 -0.71 8.16
CA ALA A 138 22.84 -1.17 6.87
C ALA A 138 24.36 -1.07 6.84
N THR A 139 25.05 -2.20 6.68
CA THR A 139 26.50 -2.29 6.65
C THR A 139 26.95 -2.76 5.25
N GLN A 140 27.93 -2.09 4.68
CA GLN A 140 28.48 -2.49 3.38
C GLN A 140 29.76 -3.32 3.61
N ASP A 141 29.84 -4.50 3.00
CA ASP A 141 31.07 -5.26 2.95
C ASP A 141 32.07 -4.52 2.05
N PRO A 142 33.23 -4.11 2.58
CA PRO A 142 34.21 -3.32 1.83
C PRO A 142 34.88 -4.11 0.69
N LYS A 143 34.82 -5.45 0.70
CA LYS A 143 35.45 -6.30 -0.32
C LYS A 143 34.53 -6.54 -1.51
N THR A 144 33.25 -6.76 -1.25
CA THR A 144 32.26 -7.12 -2.27
C THR A 144 31.36 -5.96 -2.69
N GLY A 145 31.26 -4.92 -1.85
CA GLY A 145 30.30 -3.83 -2.04
C GLY A 145 28.86 -4.18 -1.67
N GLN A 146 28.60 -5.43 -1.25
CA GLN A 146 27.28 -5.91 -0.87
C GLN A 146 26.81 -5.25 0.44
N TRP A 147 25.56 -4.83 0.47
CA TRP A 147 24.90 -4.31 1.66
C TRP A 147 24.19 -5.40 2.42
N TYR A 148 24.21 -5.31 3.73
CA TYR A 148 23.53 -6.20 4.66
C TYR A 148 22.73 -5.40 5.67
N LEU A 149 21.53 -5.90 6.01
CA LEU A 149 20.63 -5.29 6.96
C LEU A 149 20.56 -6.11 8.24
N ASP A 150 20.67 -5.41 9.39
CA ASP A 150 20.62 -6.02 10.73
C ASP A 150 19.73 -5.19 11.65
N GLY A 151 18.75 -5.82 12.30
CA GLY A 151 17.84 -5.14 13.23
C GLY A 151 16.41 -5.64 13.15
N MET A 152 15.45 -4.79 13.56
CA MET A 152 14.04 -5.16 13.65
C MET A 152 13.16 -4.08 13.03
N LYS A 153 12.09 -4.52 12.37
CA LYS A 153 10.98 -3.69 11.93
C LYS A 153 9.68 -4.19 12.56
N ARG A 154 8.73 -3.28 12.83
CA ARG A 154 7.47 -3.63 13.46
C ARG A 154 6.29 -2.93 12.79
N PHE A 155 5.12 -3.53 12.90
CA PHE A 155 3.88 -3.05 12.27
C PHE A 155 3.97 -2.98 10.75
N ILE A 156 4.67 -3.93 10.13
CA ILE A 156 4.90 -3.96 8.69
C ILE A 156 3.76 -4.68 7.99
N THR A 157 2.95 -3.94 7.27
CA THR A 157 1.87 -4.48 6.44
C THR A 157 2.46 -5.34 5.33
N ASN A 158 1.93 -6.56 5.18
CA ASN A 158 2.45 -7.55 4.24
C ASN A 158 3.94 -7.85 4.43
N GLY A 159 4.44 -7.84 5.67
CA GLY A 159 5.85 -8.11 5.96
C GLY A 159 6.32 -9.54 5.62
N CYS A 160 5.46 -10.36 5.04
CA CYS A 160 5.76 -11.66 4.44
C CYS A 160 5.88 -11.59 2.92
N ALA A 161 5.93 -10.39 2.34
CA ALA A 161 6.05 -10.14 0.92
C ALA A 161 7.35 -10.67 0.34
N ARG A 162 7.40 -10.78 -0.99
CA ARG A 162 8.62 -11.16 -1.71
C ARG A 162 9.65 -10.04 -1.76
N VAL A 163 9.21 -8.79 -1.94
CA VAL A 163 10.11 -7.62 -2.08
C VAL A 163 9.85 -6.62 -0.97
N HIS A 164 10.91 -6.20 -0.30
CA HIS A 164 10.88 -5.26 0.81
C HIS A 164 11.61 -3.98 0.46
N LEU A 165 10.96 -2.84 0.68
CA LEU A 165 11.58 -1.52 0.58
C LEU A 165 11.86 -1.01 1.99
N VAL A 166 13.14 -0.98 2.38
CA VAL A 166 13.57 -0.86 3.77
C VAL A 166 14.30 0.45 4.02
N LEU A 167 13.85 1.21 5.03
CA LEU A 167 14.60 2.36 5.54
C LEU A 167 15.60 1.91 6.60
N ALA A 168 16.88 2.16 6.38
CA ALA A 168 17.96 1.74 7.27
C ALA A 168 19.04 2.80 7.45
N ARG A 169 19.73 2.73 8.59
CA ARG A 169 20.86 3.61 8.90
C ARG A 169 22.13 3.08 8.25
N SER A 170 22.60 3.80 7.25
CA SER A 170 23.80 3.49 6.46
C SER A 170 25.03 4.29 6.87
N GLU A 171 24.87 5.31 7.74
CA GLU A 171 25.96 6.18 8.17
C GLU A 171 26.19 6.01 9.67
N GLU A 172 27.37 5.53 10.02
CA GLU A 172 27.81 5.45 11.43
C GLU A 172 27.91 6.82 12.08
N GLY A 173 27.67 6.88 13.39
CA GLY A 173 27.77 8.11 14.16
C GLY A 173 26.68 9.15 13.88
N THR A 174 25.64 8.81 13.10
CA THR A 174 24.51 9.71 12.83
C THR A 174 23.28 9.31 13.63
N SER A 175 22.49 10.31 14.06
CA SER A 175 21.23 10.10 14.80
C SER A 175 20.03 10.76 14.12
N ASP A 176 20.23 11.46 13.01
CA ASP A 176 19.19 12.17 12.25
C ASP A 176 18.84 11.48 10.92
N GLY A 177 17.89 12.06 10.19
CA GLY A 177 17.42 11.54 8.91
C GLY A 177 18.46 11.53 7.79
N ARG A 178 19.55 12.29 7.93
CA ARG A 178 20.66 12.33 6.96
C ARG A 178 21.52 11.07 7.00
N GLY A 179 21.43 10.28 8.08
CA GLY A 179 22.10 8.99 8.18
C GLY A 179 21.32 7.83 7.57
N LEU A 180 20.13 8.06 7.01
CA LEU A 180 19.23 7.04 6.53
C LEU A 180 19.23 6.90 5.01
N SER A 181 19.29 5.66 4.54
CA SER A 181 19.21 5.29 3.12
C SER A 181 18.08 4.30 2.89
N MET A 182 17.66 4.17 1.62
CA MET A 182 16.63 3.23 1.22
C MET A 182 17.28 2.01 0.59
N PHE A 183 16.77 0.83 0.93
CA PHE A 183 17.26 -0.44 0.43
C PHE A 183 16.13 -1.30 -0.12
N ILE A 184 16.45 -2.13 -1.10
CA ILE A 184 15.58 -3.21 -1.58
C ILE A 184 16.20 -4.52 -1.11
N CYS A 185 15.40 -5.41 -0.52
CA CYS A 185 15.79 -6.80 -0.30
C CYS A 185 14.66 -7.74 -0.69
N GLU A 186 15.01 -8.98 -1.00
CA GLU A 186 14.05 -10.05 -1.25
C GLU A 186 13.89 -10.91 0.01
N ALA A 187 12.71 -11.53 0.14
CA ALA A 187 12.48 -12.52 1.18
C ALA A 187 13.54 -13.63 1.10
N CYS A 188 14.16 -13.93 2.23
CA CYS A 188 15.20 -14.93 2.35
C CYS A 188 15.21 -15.54 3.76
N PRO A 189 15.90 -16.65 4.02
CA PRO A 189 15.92 -17.28 5.34
C PRO A 189 16.42 -16.39 6.48
N GLN A 190 17.20 -15.35 6.18
CA GLN A 190 17.75 -14.40 7.15
C GLN A 190 16.72 -13.33 7.55
N LEU A 191 15.67 -13.11 6.73
CA LEU A 191 14.55 -12.23 7.05
C LEU A 191 13.42 -13.04 7.68
N VAL A 192 13.28 -12.91 8.99
CA VAL A 192 12.37 -13.74 9.77
C VAL A 192 11.13 -12.96 10.20
N VAL A 193 9.96 -13.46 9.85
CA VAL A 193 8.70 -12.99 10.45
C VAL A 193 8.62 -13.56 11.86
N ARG A 194 8.63 -12.70 12.88
CA ARG A 194 8.58 -13.13 14.29
C ARG A 194 7.17 -13.38 14.78
N ARG A 195 6.23 -12.57 14.32
CA ARG A 195 4.80 -12.66 14.62
C ARG A 195 3.98 -11.79 13.68
N ILE A 196 2.66 -11.99 13.69
CA ILE A 196 1.67 -11.05 13.15
C ILE A 196 0.96 -10.34 14.29
N GLU A 197 0.59 -9.08 14.06
CA GLU A 197 -0.09 -8.23 15.05
C GLU A 197 -1.60 -8.48 15.07
N HIS A 198 -2.19 -8.44 16.26
CA HIS A 198 -3.64 -8.44 16.44
C HIS A 198 -4.16 -7.02 16.25
N LYS A 199 -5.13 -6.83 15.37
CA LYS A 199 -5.60 -5.49 14.96
C LYS A 199 -7.07 -5.28 15.30
N LEU A 200 -7.51 -4.01 15.34
CA LEU A 200 -8.92 -3.64 15.54
C LEU A 200 -9.79 -3.89 14.31
N GLY A 201 -9.19 -3.99 13.12
CA GLY A 201 -9.86 -4.21 11.86
C GLY A 201 -8.84 -4.49 10.75
N ILE A 202 -9.34 -4.66 9.51
CA ILE A 202 -8.50 -4.98 8.36
C ILE A 202 -7.71 -6.28 8.63
N HIS A 203 -8.43 -7.30 9.12
CA HIS A 203 -7.82 -8.55 9.59
C HIS A 203 -7.31 -9.41 8.43
N GLY A 204 -7.88 -9.29 7.24
CA GLY A 204 -7.51 -10.09 6.06
C GLY A 204 -6.08 -9.87 5.54
N VAL A 205 -5.35 -8.86 6.05
CA VAL A 205 -3.94 -8.61 5.73
C VAL A 205 -3.05 -8.78 6.95
N ALA A 206 -1.91 -9.45 6.80
CA ALA A 206 -0.93 -9.59 7.87
C ALA A 206 -0.18 -8.28 8.12
N THR A 207 0.01 -7.93 9.39
CA THR A 207 0.90 -6.87 9.85
C THR A 207 1.97 -7.52 10.71
N CYS A 208 3.22 -7.46 10.28
CA CYS A 208 4.29 -8.30 10.79
C CYS A 208 5.29 -7.55 11.67
N GLU A 209 5.92 -8.29 12.57
CA GLU A 209 7.19 -7.95 13.18
C GLU A 209 8.29 -8.74 12.47
N LEU A 210 9.32 -8.04 11.96
CA LEU A 210 10.39 -8.59 11.14
C LEU A 210 11.73 -8.49 11.84
N GLN A 211 12.50 -9.58 11.79
CA GLN A 211 13.89 -9.62 12.24
C GLN A 211 14.81 -9.80 11.04
N TYR A 212 15.73 -8.87 10.88
CA TYR A 212 16.79 -8.88 9.88
C TYR A 212 18.06 -9.41 10.51
N ASN A 213 18.57 -10.54 10.00
CA ASN A 213 19.78 -11.19 10.47
C ASN A 213 20.78 -11.24 9.32
N HIS A 214 21.48 -10.13 9.11
CA HIS A 214 22.44 -10.00 7.99
C HIS A 214 21.81 -10.27 6.62
N VAL A 215 20.66 -9.63 6.38
CA VAL A 215 19.86 -9.78 5.14
C VAL A 215 20.57 -9.06 4.01
N PRO A 216 20.92 -9.74 2.89
CA PRO A 216 21.51 -9.08 1.74
C PRO A 216 20.50 -8.08 1.11
N ALA A 217 20.97 -6.91 0.77
CA ALA A 217 20.14 -5.83 0.25
C ALA A 217 20.88 -5.01 -0.84
N GLU A 218 20.11 -4.33 -1.65
CA GLU A 218 20.59 -3.42 -2.69
C GLU A 218 20.25 -1.97 -2.27
N LEU A 219 21.21 -1.05 -2.41
CA LEU A 219 20.92 0.37 -2.21
C LEU A 219 19.97 0.88 -3.29
N CYS A 220 18.84 1.44 -2.91
CA CYS A 220 17.89 2.08 -3.82
C CYS A 220 18.17 3.59 -3.87
N GLY A 221 18.55 4.08 -5.03
CA GLY A 221 18.91 5.48 -5.20
C GLY A 221 20.25 5.86 -4.55
N GLN A 222 20.33 7.05 -3.99
CA GLN A 222 21.54 7.60 -3.37
C GLN A 222 21.56 7.42 -1.87
N ARG A 223 22.74 7.15 -1.29
CA ARG A 223 22.95 7.14 0.17
C ARG A 223 22.50 8.46 0.79
N ARG A 224 22.03 8.39 2.04
CA ARG A 224 21.65 9.56 2.86
C ARG A 224 20.40 10.31 2.37
N ARG A 225 19.69 9.77 1.38
CA ARG A 225 18.44 10.34 0.84
C ARG A 225 17.19 9.55 1.21
N GLY A 226 17.34 8.45 1.96
CA GLY A 226 16.25 7.53 2.27
C GLY A 226 15.04 8.22 2.88
N LEU A 227 15.20 8.92 4.00
CA LEU A 227 14.10 9.61 4.66
C LEU A 227 13.71 10.92 3.95
N THR A 228 14.69 11.77 3.68
CA THR A 228 14.45 13.16 3.25
C THR A 228 13.88 13.27 1.83
N LYS A 229 14.07 12.27 0.99
CA LYS A 229 13.57 12.26 -0.39
C LYS A 229 12.65 11.06 -0.66
N TYR A 230 13.13 9.83 -0.48
CA TYR A 230 12.44 8.65 -0.98
C TYR A 230 11.23 8.26 -0.13
N VAL A 231 11.38 8.21 1.21
CA VAL A 231 10.25 7.97 2.11
C VAL A 231 9.21 9.08 1.99
N MET A 232 9.63 10.34 1.84
CA MET A 232 8.67 11.45 1.70
C MET A 232 7.86 11.36 0.41
N SER A 233 8.48 10.95 -0.72
CA SER A 233 7.76 10.70 -1.99
C SER A 233 6.77 9.55 -1.82
N LEU A 234 7.24 8.40 -1.35
CA LEU A 234 6.44 7.20 -1.08
C LEU A 234 5.24 7.49 -0.15
N MET A 235 5.48 8.18 0.97
CA MET A 235 4.42 8.50 1.93
C MET A 235 3.38 9.47 1.39
N ASN A 236 3.74 10.34 0.46
CA ASN A 236 2.76 11.22 -0.18
C ASN A 236 1.80 10.43 -1.08
N GLY A 237 2.30 9.47 -1.85
CA GLY A 237 1.48 8.51 -2.61
C GLY A 237 0.57 7.68 -1.68
N ALA A 238 1.16 7.08 -0.65
CA ALA A 238 0.45 6.28 0.34
C ALA A 238 -0.70 7.05 1.04
N ARG A 239 -0.53 8.36 1.34
CA ARG A 239 -1.59 9.19 1.92
C ARG A 239 -2.79 9.34 0.99
N VAL A 240 -2.56 9.46 -0.30
CA VAL A 240 -3.65 9.52 -1.31
C VAL A 240 -4.36 8.16 -1.37
N ALA A 241 -3.62 7.06 -1.41
CA ALA A 241 -4.19 5.71 -1.42
C ALA A 241 -5.03 5.41 -0.17
N ILE A 242 -4.53 5.77 1.03
CA ILE A 242 -5.28 5.61 2.30
C ILE A 242 -6.54 6.51 2.33
N SER A 243 -6.49 7.69 1.71
CA SER A 243 -7.70 8.52 1.57
C SER A 243 -8.75 7.86 0.68
N GLY A 244 -8.32 7.19 -0.41
CA GLY A 244 -9.18 6.35 -1.24
C GLY A 244 -9.75 5.15 -0.47
N GLN A 245 -8.93 4.51 0.37
CA GLN A 245 -9.37 3.41 1.24
C GLN A 245 -10.44 3.89 2.23
N ALA A 246 -10.21 4.98 2.92
CA ALA A 246 -11.18 5.55 3.87
C ALA A 246 -12.51 5.92 3.19
N LEU A 247 -12.44 6.48 1.98
CA LEU A 247 -13.61 6.79 1.19
C LEU A 247 -14.38 5.54 0.78
N GLY A 248 -13.71 4.49 0.33
CA GLY A 248 -14.33 3.19 -0.01
C GLY A 248 -15.07 2.57 1.18
N ILE A 249 -14.45 2.57 2.37
CA ILE A 249 -15.07 2.09 3.61
C ILE A 249 -16.31 2.94 3.98
N ALA A 250 -16.21 4.27 3.88
CA ALA A 250 -17.32 5.18 4.16
C ALA A 250 -18.49 4.98 3.19
N GLU A 251 -18.22 4.76 1.91
CA GLU A 251 -19.23 4.42 0.90
C GLU A 251 -19.91 3.09 1.20
N ALA A 252 -19.16 2.04 1.58
CA ALA A 252 -19.70 0.76 1.97
C ALA A 252 -20.66 0.91 3.17
N ALA A 253 -20.21 1.58 4.23
CA ALA A 253 -21.01 1.84 5.42
C ALA A 253 -22.30 2.62 5.11
N PHE A 254 -22.21 3.63 4.26
CA PHE A 254 -23.38 4.41 3.82
C PHE A 254 -24.40 3.53 3.06
N ARG A 255 -23.93 2.68 2.15
CA ARG A 255 -24.82 1.80 1.37
C ARG A 255 -25.55 0.80 2.26
N GLU A 256 -24.88 0.16 3.20
CA GLU A 256 -25.46 -0.77 4.14
C GLU A 256 -26.47 -0.07 5.08
N ALA A 257 -26.11 1.08 5.63
CA ALA A 257 -27.01 1.87 6.46
C ALA A 257 -28.29 2.29 5.73
N ARG A 258 -28.15 2.74 4.48
CA ARG A 258 -29.27 3.14 3.63
C ARG A 258 -30.18 1.94 3.29
N LYS A 259 -29.58 0.80 2.92
CA LYS A 259 -30.32 -0.42 2.62
C LYS A 259 -31.11 -0.87 3.83
N TYR A 260 -30.46 -1.01 4.98
CA TYR A 260 -31.12 -1.42 6.22
C TYR A 260 -32.25 -0.46 6.60
N ALA A 261 -32.04 0.85 6.51
CA ALA A 261 -33.05 1.84 6.86
C ALA A 261 -34.29 1.82 5.95
N ALA A 262 -34.13 1.42 4.70
CA ALA A 262 -35.22 1.27 3.74
C ALA A 262 -36.02 -0.03 3.98
N GLU A 263 -35.38 -1.06 4.49
CA GLU A 263 -35.99 -2.40 4.73
C GLU A 263 -36.58 -2.53 6.15
N ARG A 264 -36.00 -1.84 7.14
CA ARG A 264 -36.45 -1.92 8.54
C ARG A 264 -37.69 -1.07 8.77
N GLU A 265 -38.77 -1.68 9.24
CA GLU A 265 -40.00 -1.00 9.59
C GLU A 265 -40.15 -0.78 11.09
N GLN A 266 -40.65 0.39 11.47
CA GLN A 266 -41.17 0.71 12.80
C GLN A 266 -42.38 1.65 12.65
N PHE A 267 -43.39 1.51 13.52
CA PHE A 267 -44.59 2.31 13.45
C PHE A 267 -45.28 2.30 12.07
N LYS A 268 -45.27 1.15 11.40
CA LYS A 268 -45.87 0.87 10.08
C LYS A 268 -45.25 1.67 8.92
N GLN A 269 -44.01 2.08 9.06
CA GLN A 269 -43.23 2.71 7.98
C GLN A 269 -41.74 2.37 8.08
N SER A 270 -41.01 2.46 6.97
CA SER A 270 -39.55 2.28 6.96
C SER A 270 -38.87 3.36 7.80
N ILE A 271 -37.77 2.98 8.47
CA ILE A 271 -37.12 3.92 9.42
C ILE A 271 -36.40 5.07 8.73
N ASP A 272 -36.10 4.99 7.43
CA ASP A 272 -35.51 6.09 6.64
C ASP A 272 -36.43 7.31 6.51
N ARG A 273 -37.73 7.13 6.81
CA ARG A 273 -38.73 8.21 6.83
C ARG A 273 -38.78 8.98 8.14
N PHE A 274 -38.11 8.50 9.19
CA PHE A 274 -38.01 9.25 10.44
C PHE A 274 -37.01 10.40 10.31
N PRO A 275 -37.33 11.63 10.76
CA PRO A 275 -36.47 12.79 10.59
C PRO A 275 -35.02 12.59 11.07
N ALA A 276 -34.82 11.93 12.23
CA ALA A 276 -33.50 11.67 12.79
C ALA A 276 -32.66 10.72 11.91
N ILE A 277 -33.28 9.67 11.36
CA ILE A 277 -32.60 8.71 10.48
C ILE A 277 -32.34 9.35 9.12
N TYR A 278 -33.31 10.08 8.58
CA TYR A 278 -33.14 10.82 7.33
C TYR A 278 -31.99 11.82 7.41
N ASP A 279 -31.90 12.59 8.51
CA ASP A 279 -30.80 13.55 8.72
C ASP A 279 -29.45 12.83 8.80
N LEU A 280 -29.38 11.70 9.55
CA LEU A 280 -28.16 10.89 9.65
C LEU A 280 -27.68 10.40 8.27
N LEU A 281 -28.57 9.78 7.49
CA LEU A 281 -28.25 9.28 6.15
C LEU A 281 -27.86 10.40 5.19
N THR A 282 -28.52 11.56 5.29
CA THR A 282 -28.18 12.74 4.51
C THR A 282 -26.77 13.24 4.82
N ARG A 283 -26.41 13.33 6.11
CA ARG A 283 -25.04 13.72 6.53
C ARG A 283 -24.01 12.71 6.07
N MET A 284 -24.27 11.41 6.15
CA MET A 284 -23.37 10.37 5.63
C MET A 284 -23.14 10.58 4.14
N LYS A 285 -24.21 10.72 3.34
CA LYS A 285 -24.14 10.97 1.91
C LYS A 285 -23.32 12.22 1.57
N MET A 286 -23.60 13.34 2.25
CA MET A 286 -22.88 14.60 2.03
C MET A 286 -21.39 14.45 2.29
N LYS A 287 -21.00 13.80 3.38
CA LYS A 287 -19.60 13.56 3.72
C LYS A 287 -18.90 12.72 2.65
N VAL A 288 -19.52 11.63 2.20
CA VAL A 288 -18.97 10.75 1.15
C VAL A 288 -18.79 11.52 -0.16
N VAL A 289 -19.80 12.28 -0.59
CA VAL A 289 -19.74 13.07 -1.84
C VAL A 289 -18.65 14.15 -1.77
N ALA A 290 -18.59 14.89 -0.65
CA ALA A 290 -17.58 15.93 -0.46
C ALA A 290 -16.17 15.36 -0.39
N ALA A 291 -15.96 14.25 0.34
CA ALA A 291 -14.66 13.57 0.44
C ALA A 291 -14.22 13.05 -0.93
N ARG A 292 -15.14 12.48 -1.72
CA ARG A 292 -14.84 12.00 -3.08
C ARG A 292 -14.42 13.14 -4.01
N ALA A 293 -15.14 14.24 -3.99
CA ALA A 293 -14.82 15.42 -4.80
C ALA A 293 -13.43 15.97 -4.45
N LEU A 294 -13.12 16.09 -3.15
CA LEU A 294 -11.81 16.54 -2.68
C LEU A 294 -10.68 15.58 -3.08
N LEU A 295 -10.90 14.27 -2.91
CA LEU A 295 -9.91 13.26 -3.24
C LEU A 295 -9.57 13.28 -4.74
N TYR A 296 -10.57 13.29 -5.60
CA TYR A 296 -10.35 13.25 -7.04
C TYR A 296 -9.75 14.56 -7.58
N GLU A 297 -10.11 15.68 -7.01
CA GLU A 297 -9.43 16.95 -7.34
C GLU A 297 -7.98 16.93 -6.87
N THR A 298 -7.70 16.38 -5.69
CA THR A 298 -6.31 16.21 -5.20
C THR A 298 -5.50 15.33 -6.15
N THR A 299 -6.03 14.18 -6.58
CA THR A 299 -5.33 13.28 -7.50
C THR A 299 -5.11 13.91 -8.88
N ARG A 300 -6.05 14.70 -9.37
CA ARG A 300 -5.88 15.47 -10.61
C ARG A 300 -4.69 16.44 -10.50
N VAL A 301 -4.57 17.13 -9.38
CA VAL A 301 -3.43 18.04 -9.12
C VAL A 301 -2.10 17.25 -9.04
N VAL A 302 -2.11 16.06 -8.40
CA VAL A 302 -0.93 15.17 -8.36
C VAL A 302 -0.52 14.76 -9.78
N ASP A 303 -1.45 14.35 -10.63
CA ASP A 303 -1.19 13.97 -12.03
C ASP A 303 -0.60 15.15 -12.84
N LEU A 304 -1.16 16.35 -12.68
CA LEU A 304 -0.63 17.56 -13.31
C LEU A 304 0.80 17.85 -12.85
N ARG A 305 1.08 17.72 -11.55
CA ARG A 305 2.42 17.92 -11.00
C ARG A 305 3.42 16.91 -11.59
N HIS A 306 3.06 15.62 -11.66
CA HIS A 306 3.92 14.60 -12.23
C HIS A 306 4.19 14.87 -13.73
N SER A 307 3.16 15.25 -14.48
CA SER A 307 3.30 15.61 -15.88
C SER A 307 4.21 16.82 -16.09
N TYR A 308 4.06 17.84 -15.23
CA TYR A 308 4.87 19.05 -15.28
C TYR A 308 6.35 18.75 -14.94
N ASN A 309 6.60 17.96 -13.92
CA ASN A 309 7.97 17.57 -13.55
C ASN A 309 8.67 16.82 -14.70
N ARG A 310 7.98 15.89 -15.36
CA ARG A 310 8.52 15.18 -16.53
C ARG A 310 8.85 16.13 -17.69
N LEU A 311 8.00 17.13 -17.93
CA LEU A 311 8.26 18.14 -18.97
C LEU A 311 9.51 18.95 -18.64
N VAL A 312 9.66 19.39 -17.39
CA VAL A 312 10.82 20.18 -16.92
C VAL A 312 12.12 19.37 -17.00
N GLU A 313 12.11 18.07 -16.67
CA GLU A 313 13.27 17.19 -16.78
C GLU A 313 13.77 16.99 -18.22
N HIS A 314 12.92 17.23 -19.21
CA HIS A 314 13.25 17.11 -20.63
C HIS A 314 13.54 18.46 -21.33
N LEU A 315 13.45 19.57 -20.59
CA LEU A 315 13.89 20.86 -21.13
C LEU A 315 15.41 20.93 -21.16
N PRO A 316 16.02 21.51 -22.22
CA PRO A 316 17.45 21.80 -22.23
C PRO A 316 17.83 22.63 -21.00
N ALA A 317 18.91 22.30 -20.35
CA ALA A 317 19.50 23.18 -19.34
C ALA A 317 20.02 24.43 -20.07
N ASP A 318 19.42 25.58 -19.83
CA ASP A 318 19.94 26.87 -20.31
C ASP A 318 21.24 27.23 -19.58
#